data_5a0b656c9c0274902384dca4d6f45f06
#
_entry.id   5a0b656c9c0274902384dca4d6f45f06
#
_cell.length_a   1.000
_cell.length_b   1.000
_cell.length_c   1.000
_cell.angle_alpha   90.00
_cell.angle_beta   90.00
_cell.angle_gamma   90.00
#
_symmetry.space_group_name_H-M   'P 1'
#
loop_
_entity.id
_entity.type
_entity.pdbx_description
1 polymer ?
#
loop_
_entity_poly.entity_id
_entity_poly.type
_entity_poly.pdbx_seq_one_letter_code
_entity_poly.pdbx_strand_id
1 'polypeptide(L)'
;LKEQFPDINAFNQEFGLDYWSNRVNKWEDFPDIRGTINQSLAAEFQKFQRKLVTDFLSWQASIVKEYKRPDQFITQNFDYAWTDHSIGYQPEVDQYDAACCMTVAGCDIYHPSRDKLTGAEITVCGNISRSLKKDNYLVLETEAQGNIDWLPYPGQLRLQAYSHIANGSNSVMYWHWHSIHNAIESYWKGVLSHDFSENETYQEACVIGNEWKRIGSHLKNIKKTNHVAVLLDNASLTGLSHFPLATTARHSYNLVMRSLCDALYRLNIEFDMVSSRERNFSSYECLIVPALYSAPEDLLYALESYVKDGGHLITTYRSAFSDEHLKI
;
A
#
# COMPACT_ATOMS: atom_id res chain seq x y z
N LEU A 1 -20.26 13.82 -3.54
CA LEU A 1 -20.25 15.27 -3.32
C LEU A 1 -21.64 15.79 -2.87
N LYS A 2 -22.71 15.56 -3.64
CA LYS A 2 -24.06 16.07 -3.29
C LYS A 2 -24.52 15.65 -1.89
N GLU A 3 -24.10 14.49 -1.40
CA GLU A 3 -24.43 13.99 -0.06
C GLU A 3 -23.54 14.59 1.05
N GLN A 4 -22.39 15.15 0.68
CA GLN A 4 -21.40 15.69 1.61
C GLN A 4 -21.65 17.18 1.93
N PHE A 5 -22.34 17.90 1.06
CA PHE A 5 -22.57 19.32 1.20
C PHE A 5 -24.07 19.62 1.36
N PRO A 6 -24.46 20.54 2.28
CA PRO A 6 -25.86 20.88 2.50
C PRO A 6 -26.54 21.46 1.25
N ASP A 7 -25.79 22.22 0.44
CA ASP A 7 -26.26 22.79 -0.81
C ASP A 7 -25.10 23.08 -1.77
N ILE A 8 -25.44 23.49 -2.99
CA ILE A 8 -24.47 23.80 -4.04
C ILE A 8 -23.61 25.05 -3.73
N ASN A 9 -24.09 25.95 -2.87
CA ASN A 9 -23.32 27.15 -2.51
C ASN A 9 -22.20 26.77 -1.54
N ALA A 10 -22.48 25.90 -0.55
CA ALA A 10 -21.48 25.38 0.35
C ALA A 10 -20.38 24.63 -0.42
N PHE A 11 -20.77 23.82 -1.41
CA PHE A 11 -19.84 23.16 -2.31
C PHE A 11 -18.95 24.17 -3.10
N ASN A 12 -19.57 25.18 -3.72
CA ASN A 12 -18.81 26.19 -4.46
C ASN A 12 -17.83 26.96 -3.56
N GLN A 13 -18.27 27.27 -2.33
CA GLN A 13 -17.43 27.97 -1.36
C GLN A 13 -16.25 27.11 -0.92
N GLU A 14 -16.47 25.83 -0.64
CA GLU A 14 -15.43 24.90 -0.20
C GLU A 14 -14.31 24.76 -1.24
N PHE A 15 -14.69 24.59 -2.50
CA PHE A 15 -13.72 24.44 -3.59
C PHE A 15 -13.31 25.75 -4.25
N GLY A 16 -13.76 26.91 -3.76
CA GLY A 16 -13.40 28.21 -4.30
C GLY A 16 -13.80 28.40 -5.77
N LEU A 17 -14.95 27.85 -6.19
CA LEU A 17 -15.35 27.80 -7.59
C LEU A 17 -15.85 29.14 -8.15
N ASP A 18 -16.06 30.14 -7.32
CA ASP A 18 -16.35 31.51 -7.78
C ASP A 18 -15.12 32.13 -8.47
N TYR A 19 -13.93 31.62 -8.15
CA TYR A 19 -12.69 32.05 -8.78
C TYR A 19 -12.64 31.62 -10.25
N TRP A 20 -12.36 32.53 -11.14
CA TRP A 20 -12.38 32.36 -12.59
C TRP A 20 -13.70 31.79 -13.16
N SER A 21 -14.83 32.12 -12.50
CA SER A 21 -16.18 31.78 -12.99
C SER A 21 -16.40 30.26 -13.17
N ASN A 22 -15.78 29.43 -12.33
CA ASN A 22 -15.99 27.98 -12.34
C ASN A 22 -17.22 27.54 -11.52
N ARG A 23 -18.00 28.49 -11.00
CA ARG A 23 -19.18 28.26 -10.17
C ARG A 23 -20.16 27.30 -10.86
N VAL A 24 -20.65 26.31 -10.11
CA VAL A 24 -21.74 25.43 -10.49
C VAL A 24 -23.03 25.96 -9.86
N ASN A 25 -24.05 26.27 -10.68
CA ASN A 25 -25.28 26.89 -10.16
C ASN A 25 -26.27 25.88 -9.55
N LYS A 26 -26.30 24.67 -10.05
CA LYS A 26 -27.15 23.57 -9.55
C LYS A 26 -26.50 22.22 -9.83
N TRP A 27 -26.85 21.20 -9.08
CA TRP A 27 -26.24 19.87 -9.19
C TRP A 27 -26.45 19.22 -10.56
N GLU A 28 -27.53 19.54 -11.24
CA GLU A 28 -27.84 19.04 -12.60
C GLU A 28 -26.88 19.57 -13.66
N ASP A 29 -26.26 20.71 -13.41
CA ASP A 29 -25.27 21.34 -14.30
C ASP A 29 -23.84 20.97 -13.92
N PHE A 30 -23.64 19.96 -13.08
CA PHE A 30 -22.30 19.56 -12.62
C PHE A 30 -21.43 19.14 -13.81
N PRO A 31 -20.28 19.80 -14.04
CA PRO A 31 -19.46 19.53 -15.24
C PRO A 31 -18.65 18.23 -15.11
N ASP A 32 -18.14 17.77 -16.24
CA ASP A 32 -17.06 16.79 -16.24
C ASP A 32 -15.80 17.44 -15.64
N ILE A 33 -15.35 16.90 -14.51
CA ILE A 33 -14.20 17.46 -13.77
C ILE A 33 -12.86 16.81 -14.15
N ARG A 34 -12.85 15.88 -15.10
CA ARG A 34 -11.60 15.32 -15.61
C ARG A 34 -10.79 16.42 -16.29
N GLY A 35 -9.54 16.58 -15.83
CA GLY A 35 -8.66 17.65 -16.31
C GLY A 35 -9.01 19.06 -15.78
N THR A 36 -9.81 19.16 -14.70
CA THR A 36 -10.07 20.44 -14.05
C THR A 36 -8.77 21.13 -13.60
N ILE A 37 -8.74 22.46 -13.68
CA ILE A 37 -7.63 23.26 -13.12
C ILE A 37 -7.69 23.38 -11.60
N ASN A 38 -8.85 23.08 -10.99
CA ASN A 38 -9.01 23.09 -9.54
C ASN A 38 -8.46 21.79 -8.94
N GLN A 39 -7.30 21.87 -8.33
CA GLN A 39 -6.56 20.72 -7.83
C GLN A 39 -7.27 20.02 -6.65
N SER A 40 -7.96 20.77 -5.80
CA SER A 40 -8.75 20.18 -4.70
C SER A 40 -9.92 19.37 -5.24
N LEU A 41 -10.61 19.87 -6.26
CA LEU A 41 -11.69 19.13 -6.92
C LEU A 41 -11.17 17.92 -7.71
N ALA A 42 -9.99 18.01 -8.31
CA ALA A 42 -9.32 16.87 -8.95
C ALA A 42 -8.98 15.78 -7.91
N ALA A 43 -8.52 16.16 -6.74
CA ALA A 43 -8.23 15.24 -5.63
C ALA A 43 -9.52 14.53 -5.12
N GLU A 44 -10.63 15.26 -5.01
CA GLU A 44 -11.93 14.65 -4.67
C GLU A 44 -12.40 13.66 -5.74
N PHE A 45 -12.11 13.91 -7.01
CA PHE A 45 -12.41 12.95 -8.06
C PHE A 45 -11.58 11.68 -7.94
N GLN A 46 -10.29 11.77 -7.61
CA GLN A 46 -9.45 10.58 -7.35
C GLN A 46 -9.95 9.80 -6.12
N LYS A 47 -10.35 10.49 -5.07
CA LYS A 47 -10.98 9.87 -3.89
C LYS A 47 -12.27 9.12 -4.26
N PHE A 48 -13.10 9.71 -5.12
CA PHE A 48 -14.27 9.05 -5.67
C PHE A 48 -13.90 7.81 -6.52
N GLN A 49 -12.89 7.89 -7.36
CA GLN A 49 -12.41 6.75 -8.16
C GLN A 49 -11.95 5.59 -7.26
N ARG A 50 -11.20 5.86 -6.20
CA ARG A 50 -10.82 4.82 -5.21
C ARG A 50 -12.04 4.18 -4.54
N LYS A 51 -13.05 4.99 -4.23
CA LYS A 51 -14.30 4.48 -3.68
C LYS A 51 -15.01 3.51 -4.63
N LEU A 52 -15.03 3.80 -5.94
CA LEU A 52 -15.60 2.89 -6.93
C LEU A 52 -14.89 1.52 -6.95
N VAL A 53 -13.57 1.50 -6.79
CA VAL A 53 -12.81 0.24 -6.68
C VAL A 53 -13.23 -0.52 -5.43
N THR A 54 -13.30 0.15 -4.29
CA THR A 54 -13.75 -0.45 -3.02
C THR A 54 -15.17 -1.00 -3.11
N ASP A 55 -16.09 -0.23 -3.67
CA ASP A 55 -17.50 -0.63 -3.85
C ASP A 55 -17.61 -1.87 -4.76
N PHE A 56 -16.83 -1.90 -5.85
CA PHE A 56 -16.81 -3.03 -6.78
C PHE A 56 -16.26 -4.31 -6.11
N LEU A 57 -15.13 -4.22 -5.40
CA LEU A 57 -14.56 -5.35 -4.67
C LEU A 57 -15.52 -5.84 -3.57
N SER A 58 -16.17 -4.93 -2.86
CA SER A 58 -17.16 -5.27 -1.84
C SER A 58 -18.36 -6.00 -2.42
N TRP A 59 -18.84 -5.56 -3.59
CA TRP A 59 -19.90 -6.24 -4.32
C TRP A 59 -19.48 -7.65 -4.76
N GLN A 60 -18.30 -7.80 -5.36
CA GLN A 60 -17.77 -9.14 -5.72
C GLN A 60 -17.64 -10.04 -4.49
N ALA A 61 -17.07 -9.52 -3.39
CA ALA A 61 -16.92 -10.28 -2.16
C ALA A 61 -18.27 -10.69 -1.56
N SER A 62 -19.32 -9.87 -1.69
CA SER A 62 -20.68 -10.22 -1.24
C SER A 62 -21.21 -11.43 -1.98
N ILE A 63 -21.04 -11.48 -3.31
CA ILE A 63 -21.44 -12.63 -4.13
C ILE A 63 -20.65 -13.89 -3.71
N VAL A 64 -19.34 -13.78 -3.57
CA VAL A 64 -18.51 -14.92 -3.15
C VAL A 64 -18.93 -15.47 -1.78
N LYS A 65 -19.33 -14.58 -0.85
CA LYS A 65 -19.81 -15.00 0.49
C LYS A 65 -21.06 -15.86 0.45
N GLU A 66 -21.92 -15.72 -0.56
CA GLU A 66 -23.13 -16.55 -0.72
C GLU A 66 -22.80 -18.01 -1.11
N TYR A 67 -21.69 -18.23 -1.82
CA TYR A 67 -21.35 -19.52 -2.41
C TYR A 67 -20.17 -20.22 -1.74
N LYS A 68 -19.32 -19.48 -1.02
CA LYS A 68 -18.15 -20.08 -0.36
C LYS A 68 -18.55 -20.95 0.83
N ARG A 69 -17.76 -21.98 1.11
CA ARG A 69 -17.85 -22.73 2.37
C ARG A 69 -17.32 -21.88 3.55
N PRO A 70 -17.73 -22.20 4.80
CA PRO A 70 -17.26 -21.45 5.98
C PRO A 70 -15.73 -21.46 6.17
N ASP A 71 -15.06 -22.54 5.74
CA ASP A 71 -13.62 -22.73 5.85
C ASP A 71 -12.80 -21.99 4.77
N GLN A 72 -13.43 -21.43 3.75
CA GLN A 72 -12.76 -20.71 2.68
C GLN A 72 -12.59 -19.23 3.04
N PHE A 73 -11.42 -18.68 2.76
CA PHE A 73 -11.13 -17.25 2.90
C PHE A 73 -11.36 -16.50 1.58
N ILE A 74 -11.48 -15.18 1.69
CA ILE A 74 -11.54 -14.25 0.57
C ILE A 74 -10.31 -13.35 0.68
N THR A 75 -9.59 -13.21 -0.39
CA THR A 75 -8.42 -12.34 -0.51
C THR A 75 -8.37 -11.68 -1.88
N GLN A 76 -7.51 -10.70 -2.04
CA GLN A 76 -7.26 -9.97 -3.27
C GLN A 76 -5.76 -9.69 -3.39
N ASN A 77 -5.25 -9.67 -4.61
CA ASN A 77 -3.91 -9.21 -4.93
C ASN A 77 -3.85 -7.69 -4.79
N PHE A 78 -3.29 -7.19 -3.70
CA PHE A 78 -3.01 -5.77 -3.54
C PHE A 78 -1.59 -5.48 -4.02
N ASP A 79 -1.49 -4.60 -5.02
CA ASP A 79 -0.23 -4.16 -5.58
C ASP A 79 0.23 -2.83 -4.95
N TYR A 80 1.45 -2.43 -5.25
CA TYR A 80 2.10 -1.22 -4.75
C TYR A 80 2.44 -0.28 -5.90
N ALA A 81 2.61 1.00 -5.60
CA ALA A 81 3.08 1.96 -6.60
C ALA A 81 4.55 1.70 -6.94
N TRP A 82 4.83 1.42 -8.20
CA TRP A 82 6.19 1.35 -8.72
C TRP A 82 6.69 2.74 -9.06
N THR A 83 7.87 3.09 -8.58
CA THR A 83 8.59 4.30 -8.93
C THR A 83 9.94 3.93 -9.53
N ASP A 84 10.61 4.86 -10.24
CA ASP A 84 11.91 4.61 -10.88
C ASP A 84 12.97 4.05 -9.92
N HIS A 85 12.80 4.25 -8.61
CA HIS A 85 13.79 3.93 -7.60
C HIS A 85 13.26 3.03 -6.48
N SER A 86 11.96 2.84 -6.34
CA SER A 86 11.38 2.16 -5.19
C SER A 86 9.90 1.83 -5.37
N ILE A 87 9.43 0.96 -4.50
CA ILE A 87 8.00 0.68 -4.29
C ILE A 87 7.44 1.68 -3.28
N GLY A 88 6.22 2.14 -3.51
CA GLY A 88 5.50 3.05 -2.64
C GLY A 88 4.05 2.65 -2.40
N TYR A 89 3.35 3.43 -1.61
CA TYR A 89 1.93 3.25 -1.32
C TYR A 89 1.08 3.57 -2.56
N GLN A 90 0.05 2.75 -2.81
CA GLN A 90 -0.75 2.79 -4.04
C GLN A 90 -1.69 4.01 -4.07
N PRO A 91 -1.65 4.85 -5.13
CA PRO A 91 -2.49 6.05 -5.23
C PRO A 91 -3.92 5.78 -5.73
N GLU A 92 -4.15 4.75 -6.56
CA GLU A 92 -5.43 4.52 -7.21
C GLU A 92 -6.38 3.63 -6.40
N VAL A 93 -5.90 2.98 -5.35
CA VAL A 93 -6.69 2.11 -4.48
C VAL A 93 -6.48 2.51 -3.03
N ASP A 94 -7.56 2.69 -2.29
CA ASP A 94 -7.47 2.71 -0.84
C ASP A 94 -7.47 1.27 -0.33
N GLN A 95 -6.27 0.76 -0.07
CA GLN A 95 -6.07 -0.63 0.32
C GLN A 95 -6.73 -0.95 1.67
N TYR A 96 -6.80 0.00 2.60
CA TYR A 96 -7.46 -0.22 3.89
C TYR A 96 -8.97 -0.39 3.73
N ASP A 97 -9.63 0.43 2.89
CA ASP A 97 -11.05 0.27 2.59
C ASP A 97 -11.32 -1.02 1.80
N ALA A 98 -10.54 -1.26 0.78
CA ALA A 98 -10.67 -2.44 -0.06
C ALA A 98 -10.48 -3.74 0.74
N ALA A 99 -9.55 -3.76 1.70
CA ALA A 99 -9.30 -4.92 2.56
C ALA A 99 -10.45 -5.21 3.55
N CYS A 100 -11.36 -4.27 3.80
CA CYS A 100 -12.48 -4.49 4.73
C CYS A 100 -13.36 -5.67 4.32
N CYS A 101 -13.59 -5.88 3.02
CA CYS A 101 -14.40 -6.99 2.51
C CYS A 101 -13.64 -8.33 2.43
N MET A 102 -12.32 -8.32 2.60
CA MET A 102 -11.45 -9.52 2.58
C MET A 102 -11.36 -10.19 3.95
N THR A 103 -11.19 -11.50 3.95
CA THR A 103 -10.94 -12.27 5.18
C THR A 103 -9.48 -12.18 5.60
N VAL A 104 -8.57 -12.21 4.62
CA VAL A 104 -7.12 -12.19 4.79
C VAL A 104 -6.57 -11.20 3.78
N ALA A 105 -5.60 -10.39 4.19
CA ALA A 105 -4.88 -9.52 3.27
C ALA A 105 -4.00 -10.37 2.34
N GLY A 106 -4.06 -10.10 1.04
CA GLY A 106 -3.18 -10.66 0.04
C GLY A 106 -2.44 -9.55 -0.69
N CYS A 107 -1.27 -9.83 -1.19
CA CYS A 107 -0.48 -8.80 -1.87
C CYS A 107 0.51 -9.40 -2.87
N ASP A 108 0.94 -8.56 -3.79
CA ASP A 108 1.96 -8.85 -4.79
C ASP A 108 3.20 -8.02 -4.44
N ILE A 109 4.24 -8.70 -3.95
CA ILE A 109 5.47 -8.03 -3.55
C ILE A 109 6.58 -8.42 -4.53
N TYR A 110 6.84 -7.55 -5.49
CA TYR A 110 7.98 -7.64 -6.38
C TYR A 110 9.12 -6.75 -5.88
N HIS A 111 10.35 -7.19 -6.06
CA HIS A 111 11.53 -6.48 -5.58
C HIS A 111 12.75 -6.82 -6.44
N PRO A 112 13.80 -5.98 -6.46
CA PRO A 112 15.03 -6.29 -7.17
C PRO A 112 15.70 -7.54 -6.65
N SER A 113 16.46 -8.19 -7.52
CA SER A 113 17.35 -9.31 -7.19
C SER A 113 18.82 -8.93 -7.37
N ARG A 114 19.73 -9.88 -7.21
CA ARG A 114 21.18 -9.71 -7.32
C ARG A 114 21.72 -8.65 -6.37
N ASP A 115 22.60 -7.80 -6.86
CA ASP A 115 23.25 -6.74 -6.05
C ASP A 115 22.27 -5.66 -5.56
N LYS A 116 21.07 -5.61 -6.13
CA LYS A 116 20.02 -4.64 -5.78
C LYS A 116 19.07 -5.15 -4.70
N LEU A 117 19.13 -6.43 -4.33
CA LEU A 117 18.30 -6.99 -3.25
C LEU A 117 18.77 -6.46 -1.90
N THR A 118 17.93 -5.66 -1.26
CA THR A 118 18.21 -5.10 0.08
C THR A 118 17.33 -5.70 1.17
N GLY A 119 16.17 -6.24 0.81
CA GLY A 119 15.12 -6.66 1.76
C GLY A 119 14.23 -5.52 2.24
N ALA A 120 14.57 -4.26 1.95
CA ALA A 120 13.79 -3.11 2.37
C ALA A 120 12.41 -3.08 1.72
N GLU A 121 12.29 -3.44 0.44
CA GLU A 121 11.01 -3.57 -0.28
C GLU A 121 10.11 -4.59 0.39
N ILE A 122 10.63 -5.78 0.68
CA ILE A 122 9.89 -6.86 1.37
C ILE A 122 9.40 -6.38 2.73
N THR A 123 10.24 -5.65 3.47
CA THR A 123 9.87 -5.11 4.78
C THR A 123 8.77 -4.05 4.68
N VAL A 124 8.90 -3.07 3.82
CA VAL A 124 7.91 -2.00 3.67
C VAL A 124 6.57 -2.55 3.20
N CYS A 125 6.57 -3.34 2.11
CA CYS A 125 5.35 -3.92 1.56
C CYS A 125 4.70 -4.92 2.53
N GLY A 126 5.51 -5.75 3.20
CA GLY A 126 5.04 -6.67 4.22
C GLY A 126 4.40 -5.97 5.42
N ASN A 127 4.98 -4.85 5.88
CA ASN A 127 4.41 -4.06 6.96
C ASN A 127 3.10 -3.38 6.54
N ILE A 128 2.98 -2.87 5.30
CA ILE A 128 1.71 -2.37 4.76
C ILE A 128 0.68 -3.50 4.72
N SER A 129 1.00 -4.64 4.12
CA SER A 129 0.07 -5.77 4.00
C SER A 129 -0.44 -6.25 5.36
N ARG A 130 0.46 -6.40 6.34
CA ARG A 130 0.10 -6.80 7.70
C ARG A 130 -0.85 -5.81 8.35
N SER A 131 -0.66 -4.52 8.12
CA SER A 131 -1.48 -3.45 8.70
C SER A 131 -2.92 -3.45 8.20
N LEU A 132 -3.19 -3.93 6.97
CA LEU A 132 -4.53 -3.92 6.36
C LEU A 132 -5.56 -4.68 7.19
N LYS A 133 -5.16 -5.79 7.82
CA LYS A 133 -6.02 -6.61 8.68
C LYS A 133 -5.50 -6.71 10.12
N LYS A 134 -4.39 -6.02 10.44
CA LYS A 134 -3.66 -6.13 11.74
C LYS A 134 -3.32 -7.59 12.08
N ASP A 135 -3.01 -8.38 11.04
CA ASP A 135 -2.73 -9.81 11.16
C ASP A 135 -1.77 -10.27 10.05
N ASN A 136 -1.37 -11.55 10.11
CA ASN A 136 -0.61 -12.19 9.05
C ASN A 136 -1.33 -12.06 7.70
N TYR A 137 -0.56 -12.04 6.63
CA TYR A 137 -1.03 -11.83 5.26
C TYR A 137 -0.54 -12.94 4.33
N LEU A 138 -0.91 -12.88 3.06
CA LEU A 138 -0.47 -13.81 2.03
C LEU A 138 0.30 -13.04 0.96
N VAL A 139 1.50 -13.49 0.61
CA VAL A 139 2.14 -13.10 -0.65
C VAL A 139 1.56 -13.99 -1.73
N LEU A 140 0.72 -13.40 -2.59
CA LEU A 140 0.01 -14.07 -3.66
C LEU A 140 0.80 -14.06 -4.96
N GLU A 141 1.68 -13.06 -5.12
CA GLU A 141 2.63 -12.99 -6.21
C GLU A 141 3.97 -12.42 -5.74
N THR A 142 5.03 -13.06 -6.21
CA THR A 142 6.39 -12.53 -6.21
C THR A 142 7.18 -13.18 -7.35
N GLU A 143 8.29 -12.60 -7.75
CA GLU A 143 9.11 -13.16 -8.81
C GLU A 143 9.75 -14.50 -8.42
N ALA A 144 9.77 -15.44 -9.40
CA ALA A 144 10.60 -16.64 -9.33
C ALA A 144 11.99 -16.35 -9.93
N GLN A 145 12.06 -16.26 -11.26
CA GLN A 145 13.24 -15.82 -11.99
C GLN A 145 13.18 -14.33 -12.35
N GLY A 146 12.03 -13.70 -12.22
CA GLY A 146 11.79 -12.31 -12.56
C GLY A 146 11.67 -12.05 -14.06
N ASN A 147 11.73 -10.79 -14.42
CA ASN A 147 11.75 -10.35 -15.81
C ASN A 147 13.19 -10.24 -16.35
N ILE A 148 13.42 -9.45 -17.39
CA ILE A 148 14.68 -9.39 -18.16
C ILE A 148 15.94 -9.24 -17.28
N ASP A 149 15.86 -8.42 -16.22
CA ASP A 149 17.07 -8.00 -15.48
C ASP A 149 17.23 -8.65 -14.10
N TRP A 150 16.27 -9.46 -13.65
CA TRP A 150 16.14 -9.81 -12.23
C TRP A 150 16.29 -11.29 -11.90
N LEU A 151 17.06 -12.02 -12.71
CA LEU A 151 17.42 -13.40 -12.34
C LEU A 151 18.16 -13.40 -11.00
N PRO A 152 17.66 -14.10 -9.98
CA PRO A 152 18.30 -14.13 -8.68
C PRO A 152 19.65 -14.84 -8.74
N TYR A 153 20.56 -14.49 -7.82
CA TYR A 153 21.74 -15.32 -7.57
C TYR A 153 21.36 -16.59 -6.80
N PRO A 154 22.13 -17.68 -6.91
CA PRO A 154 21.93 -18.87 -6.11
C PRO A 154 21.79 -18.54 -4.61
N GLY A 155 20.76 -19.05 -3.96
CA GLY A 155 20.43 -18.78 -2.56
C GLY A 155 19.51 -17.56 -2.34
N GLN A 156 19.34 -16.70 -3.33
CA GLN A 156 18.50 -15.50 -3.16
C GLN A 156 16.99 -15.81 -3.12
N LEU A 157 16.52 -16.79 -3.90
CA LEU A 157 15.11 -17.17 -3.84
C LEU A 157 14.73 -17.65 -2.44
N ARG A 158 15.61 -18.45 -1.83
CA ARG A 158 15.41 -18.92 -0.45
C ARG A 158 15.46 -17.76 0.55
N LEU A 159 16.43 -16.85 0.40
CA LEU A 159 16.52 -15.65 1.25
C LEU A 159 15.26 -14.79 1.16
N GLN A 160 14.76 -14.55 -0.04
CA GLN A 160 13.51 -13.79 -0.29
C GLN A 160 12.30 -14.47 0.37
N ALA A 161 12.13 -15.78 0.15
CA ALA A 161 11.05 -16.54 0.71
C ALA A 161 11.01 -16.47 2.25
N TYR A 162 12.14 -16.65 2.90
CA TYR A 162 12.24 -16.51 4.36
C TYR A 162 12.07 -15.08 4.84
N SER A 163 12.49 -14.09 4.05
CA SER A 163 12.25 -12.68 4.37
C SER A 163 10.75 -12.34 4.38
N HIS A 164 9.97 -12.86 3.43
CA HIS A 164 8.51 -12.71 3.43
C HIS A 164 7.87 -13.33 4.69
N ILE A 165 8.27 -14.56 5.04
CA ILE A 165 7.79 -15.22 6.26
C ILE A 165 8.18 -14.44 7.51
N ALA A 166 9.41 -13.96 7.61
CA ALA A 166 9.89 -13.16 8.74
C ALA A 166 9.09 -11.85 8.91
N ASN A 167 8.58 -11.28 7.82
CA ASN A 167 7.70 -10.11 7.86
C ASN A 167 6.24 -10.44 8.17
N GLY A 168 5.90 -11.71 8.38
CA GLY A 168 4.56 -12.15 8.82
C GLY A 168 3.68 -12.71 7.71
N SER A 169 4.23 -13.01 6.54
CA SER A 169 3.47 -13.74 5.51
C SER A 169 3.28 -15.20 5.91
N ASN A 170 2.10 -15.75 5.60
CA ASN A 170 1.79 -17.18 5.71
C ASN A 170 1.92 -17.93 4.38
N SER A 171 2.26 -17.25 3.29
CA SER A 171 2.48 -17.88 1.98
C SER A 171 3.51 -17.10 1.17
N VAL A 172 4.13 -17.81 0.25
CA VAL A 172 4.91 -17.20 -0.84
C VAL A 172 4.51 -17.95 -2.11
N MET A 173 3.84 -17.25 -3.03
CA MET A 173 3.43 -17.77 -4.32
C MET A 173 4.21 -17.07 -5.41
N TYR A 174 4.77 -17.86 -6.32
CA TYR A 174 5.59 -17.34 -7.39
C TYR A 174 4.76 -17.06 -8.64
N TRP A 175 4.97 -15.91 -9.24
CA TRP A 175 4.56 -15.60 -10.60
C TRP A 175 5.69 -16.01 -11.55
N HIS A 176 5.64 -17.20 -12.22
CA HIS A 176 4.63 -18.20 -11.94
C HIS A 176 5.21 -19.61 -12.16
N TRP A 177 4.39 -20.65 -12.37
CA TRP A 177 4.87 -22.04 -12.42
C TRP A 177 5.91 -22.27 -13.53
N HIS A 178 5.60 -21.86 -14.76
CA HIS A 178 6.53 -21.91 -15.90
C HIS A 178 6.60 -20.59 -16.62
N SER A 179 7.70 -20.33 -17.34
CA SER A 179 7.85 -19.10 -18.11
C SER A 179 6.75 -18.95 -19.18
N ILE A 180 6.28 -17.73 -19.39
CA ILE A 180 5.13 -17.43 -20.27
C ILE A 180 5.58 -17.52 -21.73
N HIS A 181 4.80 -18.25 -22.57
CA HIS A 181 5.16 -18.53 -23.96
C HIS A 181 4.56 -17.52 -24.94
N ASN A 182 3.50 -16.84 -24.56
CA ASN A 182 2.75 -15.94 -25.44
C ASN A 182 2.09 -14.81 -24.62
N ALA A 183 1.42 -13.92 -25.33
CA ALA A 183 0.78 -12.75 -24.77
C ALA A 183 1.78 -11.66 -24.30
N ILE A 184 1.30 -10.71 -23.51
CA ILE A 184 2.03 -9.49 -23.17
C ILE A 184 3.24 -9.75 -22.24
N GLU A 185 3.18 -10.82 -21.44
CA GLU A 185 4.21 -11.16 -20.46
C GLU A 185 5.09 -12.34 -20.89
N SER A 186 5.24 -12.59 -22.18
CA SER A 186 6.06 -13.70 -22.69
C SER A 186 7.54 -13.62 -22.33
N TYR A 187 8.01 -12.48 -21.84
CA TYR A 187 9.36 -12.27 -21.29
C TYR A 187 9.48 -12.64 -19.81
N TRP A 188 8.37 -12.87 -19.11
CA TRP A 188 8.37 -13.18 -17.67
C TRP A 188 8.75 -14.63 -17.44
N LYS A 189 9.74 -14.85 -16.56
CA LYS A 189 10.30 -16.16 -16.28
C LYS A 189 9.70 -16.73 -15.00
N GLY A 190 9.11 -17.92 -15.13
CA GLY A 190 8.52 -18.64 -14.01
C GLY A 190 9.54 -19.49 -13.23
N VAL A 191 9.04 -20.41 -12.42
CA VAL A 191 9.86 -21.41 -11.71
C VAL A 191 10.55 -22.34 -12.69
N LEU A 192 9.82 -22.84 -13.71
CA LEU A 192 10.38 -23.59 -14.85
C LEU A 192 10.74 -22.63 -16.00
N SER A 193 11.76 -22.99 -16.76
CA SER A 193 12.20 -22.29 -17.96
C SER A 193 11.16 -22.40 -19.11
N HIS A 194 11.35 -21.65 -20.20
CA HIS A 194 10.45 -21.70 -21.37
C HIS A 194 10.35 -23.06 -22.02
N ASP A 195 11.40 -23.88 -21.94
CA ASP A 195 11.44 -25.26 -22.42
C ASP A 195 10.93 -26.27 -21.38
N PHE A 196 10.33 -25.80 -20.27
CA PHE A 196 9.89 -26.57 -19.11
C PHE A 196 11.00 -27.33 -18.39
N SER A 197 12.25 -27.01 -18.67
CA SER A 197 13.36 -27.67 -17.97
C SER A 197 13.45 -27.19 -16.52
N GLU A 198 13.91 -28.10 -15.68
CA GLU A 198 14.30 -27.80 -14.30
C GLU A 198 15.59 -26.98 -14.34
N ASN A 199 15.59 -25.88 -13.66
CA ASN A 199 16.71 -24.95 -13.55
C ASN A 199 17.10 -24.73 -12.09
N GLU A 200 18.08 -23.87 -11.83
CA GLU A 200 18.54 -23.56 -10.47
C GLU A 200 17.42 -23.00 -9.59
N THR A 201 16.53 -22.17 -10.15
CA THR A 201 15.37 -21.61 -9.44
C THR A 201 14.39 -22.70 -9.02
N TYR A 202 14.11 -23.67 -9.90
CA TYR A 202 13.27 -24.82 -9.57
C TYR A 202 13.90 -25.65 -8.44
N GLN A 203 15.21 -25.95 -8.54
CA GLN A 203 15.92 -26.70 -7.49
C GLN A 203 15.86 -25.96 -6.14
N GLU A 204 16.04 -24.66 -6.15
CA GLU A 204 15.98 -23.85 -4.95
C GLU A 204 14.55 -23.81 -4.37
N ALA A 205 13.51 -23.69 -5.21
CA ALA A 205 12.12 -23.81 -4.80
C ALA A 205 11.79 -25.17 -4.16
N CYS A 206 12.37 -26.25 -4.70
CA CYS A 206 12.27 -27.59 -4.09
C CYS A 206 12.92 -27.66 -2.71
N VAL A 207 14.07 -27.01 -2.51
CA VAL A 207 14.74 -26.91 -1.20
C VAL A 207 13.82 -26.18 -0.21
N ILE A 208 13.29 -25.01 -0.58
CA ILE A 208 12.36 -24.20 0.24
C ILE A 208 11.14 -25.04 0.64
N GLY A 209 10.51 -25.68 -0.35
CA GLY A 209 9.30 -26.50 -0.11
C GLY A 209 9.56 -27.66 0.85
N ASN A 210 10.71 -28.34 0.74
CA ASN A 210 11.08 -29.44 1.63
C ASN A 210 11.42 -28.94 3.05
N GLU A 211 12.08 -27.79 3.17
CA GLU A 211 12.33 -27.16 4.47
C GLU A 211 11.00 -26.81 5.15
N TRP A 212 10.09 -26.17 4.43
CA TRP A 212 8.80 -25.76 5.00
C TRP A 212 7.87 -26.92 5.34
N LYS A 213 7.94 -28.04 4.62
CA LYS A 213 7.28 -29.28 5.07
C LYS A 213 7.75 -29.72 6.45
N ARG A 214 9.03 -29.51 6.76
CA ARG A 214 9.64 -29.94 8.03
C ARG A 214 9.39 -28.96 9.17
N ILE A 215 9.51 -27.64 8.90
CA ILE A 215 9.48 -26.60 9.96
C ILE A 215 8.28 -25.63 9.85
N GLY A 216 7.41 -25.78 8.87
CA GLY A 216 6.32 -24.86 8.60
C GLY A 216 5.35 -24.63 9.76
N SER A 217 5.17 -25.65 10.63
CA SER A 217 4.38 -25.51 11.85
C SER A 217 4.94 -24.43 12.80
N HIS A 218 6.26 -24.21 12.79
CA HIS A 218 6.93 -23.18 13.57
C HIS A 218 6.98 -21.81 12.88
N LEU A 219 6.79 -21.78 11.56
CA LEU A 219 6.80 -20.55 10.75
C LEU A 219 5.41 -19.95 10.58
N LYS A 220 4.36 -20.72 10.81
CA LYS A 220 2.98 -20.27 10.66
C LYS A 220 2.60 -19.26 11.73
N ASN A 221 1.96 -18.18 11.31
CA ASN A 221 1.40 -17.15 12.19
C ASN A 221 2.45 -16.47 13.11
N ILE A 222 3.67 -16.30 12.62
CA ILE A 222 4.69 -15.52 13.35
C ILE A 222 4.16 -14.12 13.56
N LYS A 223 4.20 -13.66 14.82
CA LYS A 223 3.76 -12.31 15.19
C LYS A 223 4.97 -11.43 15.44
N LYS A 224 4.81 -10.15 15.12
CA LYS A 224 5.77 -9.09 15.44
C LYS A 224 5.17 -8.19 16.53
N THR A 225 6.00 -7.70 17.41
CA THR A 225 5.64 -6.67 18.38
C THR A 225 6.61 -5.52 18.20
N ASN A 226 6.11 -4.40 17.70
CA ASN A 226 6.91 -3.25 17.36
C ASN A 226 6.54 -2.05 18.25
N HIS A 227 7.54 -1.25 18.62
CA HIS A 227 7.38 -0.04 19.43
C HIS A 227 7.36 1.23 18.59
N VAL A 228 7.67 1.11 17.30
CA VAL A 228 7.68 2.22 16.34
C VAL A 228 6.61 1.97 15.30
N ALA A 229 5.87 3.02 14.93
CA ALA A 229 4.93 2.97 13.82
C ALA A 229 5.18 4.11 12.82
N VAL A 230 4.85 3.86 11.56
CA VAL A 230 4.85 4.84 10.46
C VAL A 230 3.42 4.99 9.96
N LEU A 231 2.91 6.22 9.99
CA LEU A 231 1.54 6.51 9.59
C LEU A 231 1.43 6.61 8.07
N LEU A 232 0.41 5.95 7.50
CA LEU A 232 0.07 6.01 6.09
C LEU A 232 -1.22 6.78 5.87
N ASP A 233 -1.21 7.68 4.87
CA ASP A 233 -2.36 8.50 4.51
C ASP A 233 -2.54 8.66 2.99
N ASN A 234 -3.67 8.16 2.48
CA ASN A 234 -4.04 8.27 1.06
C ASN A 234 -4.42 9.70 0.64
N ALA A 235 -5.01 10.48 1.55
CA ALA A 235 -5.38 11.86 1.27
C ALA A 235 -4.13 12.72 1.06
N SER A 236 -3.11 12.55 1.91
CA SER A 236 -1.82 13.23 1.77
C SER A 236 -1.05 12.77 0.53
N LEU A 237 -1.09 11.49 0.19
CA LEU A 237 -0.50 10.99 -1.07
C LEU A 237 -1.15 11.68 -2.27
N THR A 238 -2.47 11.78 -2.30
CA THR A 238 -3.23 12.50 -3.33
C THR A 238 -2.92 14.00 -3.30
N GLY A 239 -2.97 14.62 -2.13
CA GLY A 239 -2.67 16.05 -1.95
C GLY A 239 -1.29 16.43 -2.49
N LEU A 240 -0.27 15.65 -2.17
CA LEU A 240 1.09 15.89 -2.65
C LEU A 240 1.32 15.51 -4.12
N SER A 241 0.44 14.75 -4.75
CA SER A 241 0.46 14.58 -6.21
C SER A 241 -0.03 15.82 -6.95
N HIS A 242 -0.96 16.57 -6.35
CA HIS A 242 -1.48 17.83 -6.88
C HIS A 242 -0.67 19.05 -6.45
N PHE A 243 -0.13 19.04 -5.23
CA PHE A 243 0.68 20.13 -4.64
C PHE A 243 2.05 19.58 -4.19
N PRO A 244 2.92 19.18 -5.13
CA PRO A 244 4.16 18.48 -4.80
C PRO A 244 5.11 19.37 -3.99
N LEU A 245 5.97 18.73 -3.19
CA LEU A 245 6.98 19.42 -2.37
C LEU A 245 8.02 20.16 -3.21
N ALA A 246 8.28 19.65 -4.42
CA ALA A 246 9.11 20.31 -5.42
C ALA A 246 8.52 20.09 -6.82
N THR A 247 8.72 21.02 -7.73
CA THR A 247 8.14 21.01 -9.09
C THR A 247 8.51 19.75 -9.91
N THR A 248 9.60 19.07 -9.57
CA THR A 248 10.07 17.85 -10.22
C THR A 248 9.72 16.56 -9.47
N ALA A 249 9.17 16.66 -8.26
CA ALA A 249 8.93 15.52 -7.39
C ALA A 249 7.47 15.00 -7.51
N ARG A 250 7.20 14.25 -8.57
CA ARG A 250 5.85 13.69 -8.84
C ARG A 250 5.33 12.74 -7.76
N HIS A 251 6.20 12.09 -6.98
CA HIS A 251 5.86 11.10 -5.96
C HIS A 251 6.35 11.53 -4.58
N SER A 252 6.16 12.80 -4.24
CA SER A 252 6.70 13.40 -3.01
C SER A 252 6.36 12.61 -1.75
N TYR A 253 5.11 12.16 -1.60
CA TYR A 253 4.68 11.37 -0.44
C TYR A 253 5.48 10.06 -0.31
N ASN A 254 5.49 9.26 -1.38
CA ASN A 254 6.17 7.98 -1.39
C ASN A 254 7.69 8.12 -1.20
N LEU A 255 8.31 9.16 -1.74
CA LEU A 255 9.73 9.44 -1.52
C LEU A 255 10.04 9.70 -0.03
N VAL A 256 9.24 10.53 0.63
CA VAL A 256 9.42 10.83 2.06
C VAL A 256 9.17 9.58 2.90
N MET A 257 8.03 8.93 2.72
CA MET A 257 7.66 7.71 3.43
C MET A 257 8.74 6.64 3.28
N ARG A 258 9.15 6.36 2.05
CA ARG A 258 10.14 5.34 1.76
C ARG A 258 11.51 5.67 2.34
N SER A 259 11.96 6.93 2.27
CA SER A 259 13.25 7.34 2.86
C SER A 259 13.30 7.12 4.36
N LEU A 260 12.19 7.37 5.06
CA LEU A 260 12.07 7.11 6.49
C LEU A 260 12.07 5.61 6.81
N CYS A 261 11.31 4.82 6.05
CA CYS A 261 11.32 3.36 6.20
C CYS A 261 12.69 2.74 5.92
N ASP A 262 13.40 3.22 4.89
CA ASP A 262 14.76 2.77 4.58
C ASP A 262 15.75 3.16 5.68
N ALA A 263 15.58 4.31 6.32
CA ALA A 263 16.41 4.71 7.46
C ALA A 263 16.17 3.78 8.65
N LEU A 264 14.90 3.48 8.99
CA LEU A 264 14.56 2.52 10.03
C LEU A 264 15.14 1.14 9.75
N TYR A 265 14.98 0.65 8.52
CA TYR A 265 15.53 -0.63 8.07
C TYR A 265 17.05 -0.69 8.26
N ARG A 266 17.79 0.34 7.82
CA ARG A 266 19.26 0.42 7.98
C ARG A 266 19.72 0.51 9.43
N LEU A 267 18.91 1.11 10.28
CA LEU A 267 19.14 1.18 11.72
C LEU A 267 18.73 -0.09 12.45
N ASN A 268 18.19 -1.08 11.74
CA ASN A 268 17.66 -2.32 12.29
C ASN A 268 16.54 -2.07 13.32
N ILE A 269 15.70 -1.06 13.06
CA ILE A 269 14.52 -0.73 13.86
C ILE A 269 13.29 -1.30 13.17
N GLU A 270 12.66 -2.27 13.81
CA GLU A 270 11.39 -2.84 13.37
C GLU A 270 10.24 -1.84 13.59
N PHE A 271 9.29 -1.79 12.65
CA PHE A 271 8.19 -0.86 12.71
C PHE A 271 6.90 -1.46 12.14
N ASP A 272 5.76 -0.93 12.58
CA ASP A 272 4.46 -1.19 11.97
C ASP A 272 4.06 -0.05 11.04
N MET A 273 3.23 -0.35 10.06
CA MET A 273 2.45 0.66 9.36
C MET A 273 1.10 0.83 10.06
N VAL A 274 0.62 2.07 10.15
CA VAL A 274 -0.70 2.37 10.71
C VAL A 274 -1.45 3.33 9.79
N SER A 275 -2.74 3.12 9.66
CA SER A 275 -3.59 3.99 8.86
C SER A 275 -3.84 5.32 9.56
N SER A 276 -3.93 6.41 8.79
CA SER A 276 -4.41 7.72 9.27
C SER A 276 -5.85 7.71 9.80
N ARG A 277 -6.57 6.59 9.67
CA ARG A 277 -7.91 6.38 10.27
C ARG A 277 -7.85 5.95 11.72
N GLU A 278 -6.70 5.50 12.20
CA GLU A 278 -6.52 5.18 13.62
C GLU A 278 -6.59 6.44 14.47
N ARG A 279 -7.13 6.28 15.67
CA ARG A 279 -7.23 7.35 16.67
C ARG A 279 -6.56 6.96 17.98
N ASN A 280 -6.10 5.72 18.10
CA ASN A 280 -5.39 5.23 19.28
C ASN A 280 -4.01 4.71 18.88
N PHE A 281 -2.98 5.43 19.31
CA PHE A 281 -1.57 5.11 19.03
C PHE A 281 -0.82 4.67 20.31
N SER A 282 -1.50 4.45 21.42
CA SER A 282 -0.92 4.19 22.75
C SER A 282 -0.04 2.92 22.85
N SER A 283 -0.17 2.00 21.86
CA SER A 283 0.68 0.80 21.79
C SER A 283 2.09 1.08 21.29
N TYR A 284 2.35 2.27 20.74
CA TYR A 284 3.65 2.65 20.18
C TYR A 284 4.35 3.67 21.05
N GLU A 285 5.66 3.52 21.23
CA GLU A 285 6.51 4.49 21.90
C GLU A 285 6.86 5.66 20.99
N CYS A 286 7.00 5.39 19.67
CA CYS A 286 7.30 6.39 18.66
C CYS A 286 6.39 6.24 17.44
N LEU A 287 5.76 7.35 17.06
CA LEU A 287 4.94 7.47 15.87
C LEU A 287 5.61 8.42 14.87
N ILE A 288 5.96 7.92 13.70
CA ILE A 288 6.51 8.70 12.59
C ILE A 288 5.39 9.02 11.60
N VAL A 289 5.22 10.30 11.31
CA VAL A 289 4.14 10.82 10.45
C VAL A 289 4.76 11.50 9.23
N PRO A 290 5.03 10.73 8.17
CA PRO A 290 5.66 11.27 6.97
C PRO A 290 4.68 12.11 6.16
N ALA A 291 5.02 13.37 5.92
CA ALA A 291 4.35 14.28 4.98
C ALA A 291 2.80 14.20 5.04
N LEU A 292 2.23 14.25 6.24
CA LEU A 292 0.77 14.25 6.45
C LEU A 292 0.18 15.60 5.97
N TYR A 293 0.15 15.79 4.66
CA TYR A 293 -0.22 17.05 4.03
C TYR A 293 -1.67 17.44 4.34
N SER A 294 -2.57 16.47 4.24
CA SER A 294 -3.98 16.60 4.57
C SER A 294 -4.25 15.90 5.91
N ALA A 295 -4.84 16.60 6.85
CA ALA A 295 -5.15 16.05 8.16
C ALA A 295 -6.53 16.52 8.65
N PRO A 296 -7.48 15.62 8.84
CA PRO A 296 -8.74 15.96 9.49
C PRO A 296 -8.52 16.30 10.97
N GLU A 297 -9.37 17.16 11.50
CA GLU A 297 -9.22 17.72 12.85
C GLU A 297 -9.18 16.65 13.94
N ASP A 298 -9.99 15.61 13.83
CA ASP A 298 -10.02 14.49 14.79
C ASP A 298 -8.71 13.68 14.82
N LEU A 299 -8.01 13.57 13.69
CA LEU A 299 -6.66 12.97 13.66
C LEU A 299 -5.65 13.87 14.38
N LEU A 300 -5.73 15.19 14.18
CA LEU A 300 -4.84 16.12 14.88
C LEU A 300 -5.02 16.05 16.39
N TYR A 301 -6.26 15.97 16.87
CA TYR A 301 -6.54 15.75 18.30
C TYR A 301 -6.01 14.42 18.82
N ALA A 302 -6.10 13.36 18.03
CA ALA A 302 -5.56 12.06 18.42
C ALA A 302 -4.03 12.08 18.53
N LEU A 303 -3.33 12.77 17.59
CA LEU A 303 -1.89 12.95 17.62
C LEU A 303 -1.44 13.82 18.81
N GLU A 304 -2.20 14.89 19.10
CA GLU A 304 -1.94 15.75 20.27
C GLU A 304 -2.11 14.98 21.57
N SER A 305 -3.18 14.18 21.69
CA SER A 305 -3.40 13.33 22.88
C SER A 305 -2.29 12.32 23.07
N TYR A 306 -1.87 11.65 21.98
CA TYR A 306 -0.76 10.71 22.01
C TYR A 306 0.52 11.33 22.58
N VAL A 307 0.85 12.57 22.18
CA VAL A 307 2.02 13.29 22.72
C VAL A 307 1.84 13.69 24.19
N LYS A 308 0.64 14.18 24.56
CA LYS A 308 0.31 14.52 25.96
C LYS A 308 0.42 13.31 26.90
N ASP A 309 0.11 12.13 26.38
CA ASP A 309 0.17 10.87 27.13
C ASP A 309 1.60 10.26 27.16
N GLY A 310 2.60 10.97 26.62
CA GLY A 310 4.01 10.61 26.68
C GLY A 310 4.58 9.91 25.43
N GLY A 311 3.81 9.79 24.36
CA GLY A 311 4.28 9.25 23.09
C GLY A 311 5.23 10.20 22.34
N HIS A 312 6.17 9.64 21.61
CA HIS A 312 7.12 10.40 20.79
C HIS A 312 6.61 10.54 19.36
N LEU A 313 6.31 11.77 18.92
CA LEU A 313 5.84 12.07 17.59
C LEU A 313 6.93 12.70 16.74
N ILE A 314 7.22 12.10 15.58
CA ILE A 314 8.12 12.63 14.56
C ILE A 314 7.29 13.02 13.34
N THR A 315 7.29 14.29 12.98
CA THR A 315 6.63 14.80 11.78
C THR A 315 7.63 15.32 10.77
N THR A 316 7.25 15.38 9.50
CA THR A 316 8.08 15.96 8.46
C THR A 316 7.50 17.26 7.93
N TYR A 317 8.24 17.93 7.04
CA TYR A 317 7.83 19.18 6.40
C TYR A 317 6.45 19.06 5.75
N ARG A 318 5.63 20.09 5.88
CA ARG A 318 4.25 20.18 5.42
C ARG A 318 3.28 19.14 6.03
N SER A 319 3.55 18.64 7.21
CA SER A 319 2.54 17.90 7.96
C SER A 319 1.49 18.85 8.54
N ALA A 320 0.22 18.41 8.52
CA ALA A 320 -0.95 19.18 8.95
C ALA A 320 -1.07 20.56 8.26
N PHE A 321 -0.90 20.56 6.93
CA PHE A 321 -0.87 21.78 6.14
C PHE A 321 -2.24 22.15 5.57
N SER A 322 -3.11 21.20 5.32
CA SER A 322 -4.46 21.39 4.81
C SER A 322 -5.47 20.47 5.50
N ASP A 323 -6.74 20.81 5.36
CA ASP A 323 -7.86 19.94 5.73
C ASP A 323 -8.05 18.78 4.71
N GLU A 324 -9.12 17.99 4.89
CA GLU A 324 -9.45 16.83 4.04
C GLU A 324 -9.86 17.19 2.61
N HIS A 325 -10.16 18.46 2.31
CA HIS A 325 -10.46 18.99 0.97
C HIS A 325 -9.28 19.77 0.37
N LEU A 326 -8.08 19.67 0.97
CA LEU A 326 -6.85 20.36 0.58
C LEU A 326 -6.95 21.88 0.66
N LYS A 327 -7.77 22.39 1.56
CA LYS A 327 -7.91 23.81 1.88
C LYS A 327 -6.92 24.16 3.00
N ILE A 328 -6.25 25.31 2.85
CA ILE A 328 -5.21 25.83 3.76
C ILE A 328 -5.82 26.83 4.71
#